data_89f46d45944b0ed3676a36fb4647c4aa
#
_entry.id   89f46d45944b0ed3676a36fb4647c4aa
#
_cell.length_a   1.000
_cell.length_b   1.000
_cell.length_c   1.000
_cell.angle_alpha   90.00
_cell.angle_beta   90.00
_cell.angle_gamma   90.00
#
_symmetry.space_group_name_H-M   'P 1'
#
loop_
_entity.id
_entity.type
_entity.pdbx_description
1 polymer ?
#
loop_
_entity_poly.entity_id
_entity_poly.type
_entity_poly.pdbx_seq_one_letter_code
_entity_poly.pdbx_strand_id
1 'polypeptide(L)'
;RVRPENLRGLFEIRPHASYRGFWKFDGFQESGYLHLDVHWEFNTSAEIHTGYNFTRAGVISPFEIVPGVEVPAGTYDHGELALNYVSNKSKPFSFELRTVVGGQFGGDRLSLTPTLKYRIGETFRSELSLNYNDYDLPYDGGQFTASLARLRLSYSFTPKIQLQALVQYNDTSDKMGTNIRFSWLGSANSGLYLVYNEVDERGVGGLPTGREFIVKYSYIFDVFS
;
A
#
# COMPACT_ATOMS: atom_id res chain seq x y z
N ARG A 1 17.34 16.56 -14.00
CA ARG A 1 17.43 15.39 -14.87
C ARG A 1 18.78 15.36 -15.55
N VAL A 2 19.45 14.23 -15.49
CA VAL A 2 20.73 14.00 -16.16
C VAL A 2 20.59 12.75 -17.01
N ARG A 3 20.98 12.82 -18.28
CA ARG A 3 21.04 11.66 -19.19
C ARG A 3 22.51 11.41 -19.54
N PRO A 4 23.12 10.42 -18.89
CA PRO A 4 24.53 10.16 -19.11
C PRO A 4 24.75 9.43 -20.45
N GLU A 5 25.52 10.00 -21.36
CA GLU A 5 25.80 9.42 -22.67
C GLU A 5 26.70 8.18 -22.61
N ASN A 6 27.49 8.02 -21.53
CA ASN A 6 28.54 7.00 -21.45
C ASN A 6 28.24 5.85 -20.45
N LEU A 7 27.07 5.84 -19.79
CA LEU A 7 26.71 4.78 -18.87
C LEU A 7 25.75 3.78 -19.54
N ARG A 8 26.31 2.64 -19.98
CA ARG A 8 25.52 1.59 -20.64
C ARG A 8 24.38 1.10 -19.74
N GLY A 9 23.18 1.09 -20.28
CA GLY A 9 21.98 0.58 -19.59
C GLY A 9 21.23 1.60 -18.77
N LEU A 10 21.80 2.76 -18.43
CA LEU A 10 21.14 3.82 -17.69
C LEU A 10 20.57 4.87 -18.66
N PHE A 11 19.27 5.13 -18.53
CA PHE A 11 18.55 6.09 -19.36
C PHE A 11 18.56 7.49 -18.76
N GLU A 12 18.20 7.61 -17.48
CA GLU A 12 18.07 8.91 -16.82
C GLU A 12 18.33 8.79 -15.31
N ILE A 13 18.89 9.87 -14.73
CA ILE A 13 19.04 10.06 -13.28
C ILE A 13 18.24 11.31 -12.89
N ARG A 14 17.39 11.20 -11.88
CA ARG A 14 16.54 12.31 -11.40
C ARG A 14 16.69 12.48 -9.89
N PRO A 15 17.67 13.25 -9.42
CA PRO A 15 17.73 13.63 -8.01
C PRO A 15 16.63 14.64 -7.70
N HIS A 16 16.04 14.52 -6.52
CA HIS A 16 15.11 15.51 -6.00
C HIS A 16 15.16 15.60 -4.47
N ALA A 17 14.65 16.71 -3.95
CA ALA A 17 14.48 16.94 -2.53
C ALA A 17 13.14 17.62 -2.30
N SER A 18 12.47 17.26 -1.23
CA SER A 18 11.23 17.91 -0.81
C SER A 18 11.12 17.94 0.71
N TYR A 19 10.50 19.00 1.22
CA TYR A 19 10.17 19.12 2.63
C TYR A 19 8.68 19.40 2.79
N ARG A 20 8.06 18.74 3.75
CA ARG A 20 6.68 18.97 4.19
C ARG A 20 6.65 19.04 5.71
N GLY A 21 5.95 20.03 6.26
CA GLY A 21 5.79 20.17 7.70
C GLY A 21 4.40 20.68 8.02
N PHE A 22 3.85 20.22 9.15
CA PHE A 22 2.56 20.63 9.68
C PHE A 22 2.73 21.07 11.13
N TRP A 23 2.18 22.22 11.45
CA TRP A 23 2.25 22.82 12.77
C TRP A 23 0.84 23.17 13.25
N LYS A 24 0.64 23.07 14.54
CA LYS A 24 -0.52 23.66 15.21
C LYS A 24 -0.35 25.17 15.34
N PHE A 25 -1.45 25.85 15.64
CA PHE A 25 -1.43 27.30 15.88
C PHE A 25 -0.64 27.71 17.13
N ASP A 26 -0.39 26.79 18.07
CA ASP A 26 0.47 26.99 19.25
C ASP A 26 1.97 26.81 18.95
N GLY A 27 2.32 26.48 17.71
CA GLY A 27 3.70 26.27 17.25
C GLY A 27 4.21 24.84 17.39
N PHE A 28 3.43 23.90 17.95
CA PHE A 28 3.82 22.51 18.03
C PHE A 28 3.85 21.87 16.63
N GLN A 29 4.99 21.28 16.26
CA GLN A 29 5.13 20.59 14.99
C GLN A 29 4.58 19.16 15.09
N GLU A 30 3.43 18.89 14.47
CA GLU A 30 2.79 17.57 14.44
C GLU A 30 3.52 16.60 13.49
N SER A 31 4.05 17.11 12.39
CA SER A 31 4.85 16.29 11.48
C SER A 31 5.85 17.11 10.68
N GLY A 32 6.98 16.51 10.37
CA GLY A 32 7.99 17.02 9.47
C GLY A 32 8.54 15.87 8.62
N TYR A 33 8.77 16.10 7.34
CA TYR A 33 9.29 15.08 6.45
C TYR A 33 10.19 15.73 5.40
N LEU A 34 11.51 15.54 5.55
CA LEU A 34 12.51 15.87 4.54
C LEU A 34 12.81 14.59 3.76
N HIS A 35 12.61 14.66 2.45
CA HIS A 35 12.85 13.57 1.52
C HIS A 35 13.94 13.95 0.53
N LEU A 36 15.01 13.17 0.51
CA LEU A 36 16.12 13.26 -0.44
C LEU A 36 16.15 11.96 -1.22
N ASP A 37 16.02 12.02 -2.54
CA ASP A 37 15.89 10.81 -3.36
C ASP A 37 16.59 10.98 -4.71
N VAL A 38 17.03 9.85 -5.27
CA VAL A 38 17.55 9.75 -6.64
C VAL A 38 16.85 8.59 -7.35
N HIS A 39 16.17 8.91 -8.44
CA HIS A 39 15.59 7.92 -9.34
C HIS A 39 16.61 7.55 -10.43
N TRP A 40 16.82 6.26 -10.60
CA TRP A 40 17.67 5.67 -11.61
C TRP A 40 16.79 4.93 -12.60
N GLU A 41 16.60 5.46 -13.80
CA GLU A 41 15.80 4.83 -14.85
C GLU A 41 16.72 4.13 -15.84
N PHE A 42 16.43 2.86 -16.13
CA PHE A 42 17.21 2.02 -17.02
C PHE A 42 16.58 1.91 -18.41
N ASN A 43 17.39 1.63 -19.44
CA ASN A 43 16.91 1.43 -20.81
C ASN A 43 15.92 0.25 -20.93
N THR A 44 15.91 -0.66 -19.95
CA THR A 44 14.93 -1.76 -19.82
C THR A 44 13.58 -1.30 -19.30
N SER A 45 13.40 0.00 -18.99
CA SER A 45 12.25 0.56 -18.25
C SER A 45 12.10 0.01 -16.84
N ALA A 46 13.17 -0.55 -16.27
CA ALA A 46 13.26 -0.78 -14.82
C ALA A 46 13.71 0.51 -14.12
N GLU A 47 13.29 0.68 -12.88
CA GLU A 47 13.65 1.83 -12.06
C GLU A 47 14.17 1.38 -10.69
N ILE A 48 15.17 2.11 -10.17
CA ILE A 48 15.59 2.04 -8.77
C ILE A 48 15.44 3.43 -8.19
N HIS A 49 14.85 3.55 -7.01
CA HIS A 49 14.82 4.79 -6.24
C HIS A 49 15.63 4.56 -4.96
N THR A 50 16.57 5.44 -4.70
CA THR A 50 17.41 5.38 -3.50
C THR A 50 17.23 6.68 -2.75
N GLY A 51 16.71 6.61 -1.54
CA GLY A 51 16.37 7.80 -0.77
C GLY A 51 16.78 7.74 0.68
N TYR A 52 16.87 8.93 1.27
CA TYR A 52 17.00 9.14 2.71
C TYR A 52 15.92 10.08 3.16
N ASN A 53 15.16 9.67 4.17
CA ASN A 53 14.10 10.47 4.78
C ASN A 53 14.53 10.91 6.16
N PHE A 54 14.23 12.16 6.50
CA PHE A 54 14.27 12.68 7.85
C PHE A 54 12.84 12.96 8.28
N THR A 55 12.38 12.25 9.31
CA THR A 55 10.98 12.33 9.76
C THR A 55 10.91 12.84 11.19
N ARG A 56 10.04 13.80 11.42
CA ARG A 56 9.58 14.22 12.74
C ARG A 56 8.14 13.82 12.93
N ALA A 57 7.85 13.12 14.02
CA ALA A 57 6.50 12.76 14.44
C ALA A 57 6.23 13.39 15.82
N GLY A 58 5.26 14.31 15.89
CA GLY A 58 4.78 14.90 17.12
C GLY A 58 3.56 14.13 17.64
N VAL A 59 3.73 13.46 18.76
CA VAL A 59 2.67 12.71 19.44
C VAL A 59 2.11 13.55 20.57
N ILE A 60 0.86 13.99 20.43
CA ILE A 60 0.22 14.91 21.39
C ILE A 60 -0.29 14.16 22.61
N SER A 61 -0.83 12.97 22.43
CA SER A 61 -1.31 12.08 23.48
C SER A 61 -0.81 10.67 23.23
N PRO A 62 -0.56 9.87 24.27
CA PRO A 62 -0.16 8.49 24.11
C PRO A 62 -1.17 7.70 23.24
N PHE A 63 -0.70 6.77 22.44
CA PHE A 63 -1.52 5.89 21.65
C PHE A 63 -0.91 4.48 21.55
N GLU A 64 -1.74 3.48 21.41
CA GLU A 64 -1.28 2.11 21.13
C GLU A 64 -1.00 1.95 19.64
N ILE A 65 0.24 1.53 19.29
CA ILE A 65 0.63 1.18 17.91
C ILE A 65 0.14 -0.22 17.55
N VAL A 66 0.16 -1.13 18.51
CA VAL A 66 -0.51 -2.45 18.51
C VAL A 66 -1.02 -2.68 19.92
N PRO A 67 -2.00 -3.57 20.16
CA PRO A 67 -2.52 -3.85 21.51
C PRO A 67 -1.40 -4.14 22.51
N GLY A 68 -1.35 -3.36 23.58
CA GLY A 68 -0.37 -3.49 24.64
C GLY A 68 0.97 -2.78 24.42
N VAL A 69 1.18 -2.11 23.30
CA VAL A 69 2.41 -1.33 23.04
C VAL A 69 2.06 0.15 22.89
N GLU A 70 2.23 0.90 23.96
CA GLU A 70 1.92 2.32 24.01
C GLU A 70 3.12 3.18 23.62
N VAL A 71 2.92 4.11 22.68
CA VAL A 71 3.85 5.17 22.30
C VAL A 71 3.53 6.42 23.12
N PRO A 72 4.44 6.91 23.99
CA PRO A 72 4.21 8.10 24.80
C PRO A 72 4.03 9.39 23.98
N ALA A 73 3.40 10.39 24.57
CA ALA A 73 3.42 11.73 24.01
C ALA A 73 4.84 12.30 23.97
N GLY A 74 5.20 12.97 22.88
CA GLY A 74 6.56 13.50 22.68
C GLY A 74 6.84 13.88 21.24
N THR A 75 8.07 14.24 20.95
CA THR A 75 8.56 14.49 19.59
C THR A 75 9.62 13.46 19.26
N TYR A 76 9.44 12.77 18.15
CA TYR A 76 10.30 11.70 17.67
C TYR A 76 10.93 12.11 16.35
N ASP A 77 12.25 12.27 16.35
CA ASP A 77 13.03 12.55 15.15
C ASP A 77 13.81 11.29 14.75
N HIS A 78 13.70 10.91 13.49
CA HIS A 78 14.41 9.72 12.99
C HIS A 78 14.77 9.82 11.51
N GLY A 79 15.82 9.09 11.13
CA GLY A 79 16.27 8.91 9.77
C GLY A 79 15.91 7.54 9.22
N GLU A 80 15.61 7.45 7.94
CA GLU A 80 15.25 6.21 7.25
C GLU A 80 15.97 6.14 5.90
N LEU A 81 16.51 4.99 5.58
CA LEU A 81 16.94 4.64 4.22
C LEU A 81 15.76 4.02 3.48
N ALA A 82 15.52 4.49 2.26
CA ALA A 82 14.47 3.96 1.39
C ALA A 82 15.09 3.43 0.10
N LEU A 83 14.70 2.22 -0.28
CA LEU A 83 14.99 1.60 -1.57
C LEU A 83 13.70 1.14 -2.21
N ASN A 84 13.47 1.56 -3.45
CA ASN A 84 12.37 1.04 -4.24
C ASN A 84 12.92 0.54 -5.58
N TYR A 85 12.69 -0.74 -5.87
CA TYR A 85 12.97 -1.35 -7.17
C TYR A 85 11.67 -1.62 -7.91
N VAL A 86 11.61 -1.24 -9.16
CA VAL A 86 10.45 -1.47 -10.04
C VAL A 86 10.95 -2.08 -11.33
N SER A 87 10.50 -3.29 -11.64
CA SER A 87 10.77 -3.91 -12.94
C SER A 87 9.93 -3.25 -14.05
N ASN A 88 10.19 -3.61 -15.31
CA ASN A 88 9.43 -3.08 -16.43
C ASN A 88 7.93 -3.42 -16.34
N LYS A 89 7.11 -2.42 -16.04
CA LYS A 89 5.63 -2.53 -15.89
C LYS A 89 4.91 -2.85 -17.21
N SER A 90 5.57 -2.71 -18.36
CA SER A 90 4.96 -3.05 -19.66
C SER A 90 4.93 -4.55 -19.92
N LYS A 91 5.73 -5.33 -19.20
CA LYS A 91 5.79 -6.79 -19.35
C LYS A 91 4.57 -7.47 -18.72
N PRO A 92 4.18 -8.67 -19.20
CA PRO A 92 3.12 -9.45 -18.59
C PRO A 92 3.35 -9.74 -17.10
N PHE A 93 4.58 -9.97 -16.70
CA PHE A 93 5.01 -10.11 -15.31
C PHE A 93 5.84 -8.89 -14.92
N SER A 94 5.53 -8.30 -13.77
CA SER A 94 6.30 -7.23 -13.16
C SER A 94 6.40 -7.41 -11.65
N PHE A 95 7.50 -6.91 -11.10
CA PHE A 95 7.85 -6.98 -9.69
C PHE A 95 8.21 -5.59 -9.17
N GLU A 96 7.74 -5.27 -7.99
CA GLU A 96 8.13 -4.09 -7.24
C GLU A 96 8.53 -4.51 -5.82
N LEU A 97 9.64 -3.96 -5.31
CA LEU A 97 10.06 -4.13 -3.93
C LEU A 97 10.34 -2.77 -3.34
N ARG A 98 9.57 -2.39 -2.35
CA ARG A 98 9.85 -1.21 -1.53
C ARG A 98 10.40 -1.67 -0.18
N THR A 99 11.53 -1.08 0.22
CA THR A 99 12.20 -1.33 1.48
C THR A 99 12.42 -0.01 2.19
N VAL A 100 12.12 0.04 3.49
CA VAL A 100 12.47 1.16 4.36
C VAL A 100 13.13 0.60 5.63
N VAL A 101 14.28 1.14 5.98
CA VAL A 101 15.04 0.76 7.20
C VAL A 101 15.42 2.03 7.94
N GLY A 102 15.13 2.10 9.21
CA GLY A 102 15.51 3.26 10.03
C GLY A 102 14.66 3.41 11.27
N GLY A 103 14.74 4.59 11.87
CA GLY A 103 14.09 4.86 13.14
C GLY A 103 12.56 4.95 13.06
N GLN A 104 11.90 4.62 14.16
CA GLN A 104 10.47 4.77 14.36
C GLN A 104 10.16 4.93 15.85
N PHE A 105 9.56 6.05 16.27
CA PHE A 105 9.13 6.32 17.66
C PHE A 105 10.19 5.99 18.73
N GLY A 106 11.46 6.38 18.48
CA GLY A 106 12.58 6.16 19.40
C GLY A 106 13.27 4.79 19.29
N GLY A 107 12.77 3.88 18.48
CA GLY A 107 13.36 2.59 18.13
C GLY A 107 13.61 2.45 16.65
N ASP A 108 13.65 1.25 16.14
CA ASP A 108 13.96 0.90 14.74
C ASP A 108 12.81 0.17 14.05
N ARG A 109 12.79 0.28 12.73
CA ARG A 109 11.83 -0.41 11.86
C ARG A 109 12.50 -0.91 10.58
N LEU A 110 12.17 -2.15 10.20
CA LEU A 110 12.35 -2.67 8.85
C LEU A 110 10.97 -2.82 8.20
N SER A 111 10.76 -2.19 7.04
CA SER A 111 9.53 -2.35 6.25
C SER A 111 9.87 -2.92 4.88
N LEU A 112 9.20 -4.00 4.49
CA LEU A 112 9.33 -4.66 3.19
C LEU A 112 7.96 -4.74 2.53
N THR A 113 7.85 -4.23 1.30
CA THR A 113 6.60 -4.32 0.53
C THR A 113 6.87 -4.87 -0.87
N PRO A 114 7.08 -6.20 -1.02
CA PRO A 114 7.11 -6.84 -2.32
C PRO A 114 5.71 -6.86 -2.96
N THR A 115 5.65 -6.59 -4.26
CA THR A 115 4.43 -6.67 -5.07
C THR A 115 4.72 -7.38 -6.37
N LEU A 116 3.97 -8.43 -6.64
CA LEU A 116 4.00 -9.19 -7.89
C LEU A 116 2.75 -8.87 -8.70
N LYS A 117 2.92 -8.52 -9.98
CA LYS A 117 1.81 -8.28 -10.88
C LYS A 117 1.95 -9.19 -12.09
N TYR A 118 0.83 -9.80 -12.47
CA TYR A 118 0.77 -10.65 -13.64
C TYR A 118 -0.49 -10.32 -14.45
N ARG A 119 -0.35 -10.27 -15.78
CA ARG A 119 -1.45 -10.01 -16.71
C ARG A 119 -1.40 -10.92 -17.92
N ILE A 120 -2.57 -11.32 -18.38
CA ILE A 120 -2.75 -12.04 -19.65
C ILE A 120 -3.61 -11.16 -20.55
N GLY A 121 -2.99 -10.50 -21.51
CA GLY A 121 -3.65 -9.53 -22.39
C GLY A 121 -4.41 -8.46 -21.58
N GLU A 122 -5.63 -8.18 -22.01
CA GLU A 122 -6.55 -7.26 -21.35
C GLU A 122 -7.60 -7.99 -20.47
N THR A 123 -7.60 -9.33 -20.48
CA THR A 123 -8.63 -10.13 -19.84
C THR A 123 -8.35 -10.47 -18.40
N PHE A 124 -7.10 -10.78 -18.05
CA PHE A 124 -6.75 -11.21 -16.68
C PHE A 124 -5.64 -10.35 -16.08
N ARG A 125 -5.84 -9.96 -14.82
CA ARG A 125 -4.84 -9.28 -14.00
C ARG A 125 -4.84 -9.88 -12.60
N SER A 126 -3.63 -10.11 -12.07
CA SER A 126 -3.39 -10.55 -10.71
C SER A 126 -2.34 -9.64 -10.07
N GLU A 127 -2.56 -9.27 -8.82
CA GLU A 127 -1.61 -8.53 -8.00
C GLU A 127 -1.55 -9.18 -6.61
N LEU A 128 -0.37 -9.65 -6.24
CA LEU A 128 -0.06 -10.14 -4.90
C LEU A 128 0.89 -9.15 -4.24
N SER A 129 0.52 -8.60 -3.10
CA SER A 129 1.37 -7.75 -2.29
C SER A 129 1.43 -8.24 -0.84
N LEU A 130 2.61 -8.12 -0.25
CA LEU A 130 2.84 -8.32 1.17
C LEU A 130 3.36 -6.98 1.72
N ASN A 131 2.79 -6.50 2.82
CA ASN A 131 3.35 -5.41 3.61
C ASN A 131 3.83 -6.04 4.92
N TYR A 132 5.14 -6.14 5.10
CA TYR A 132 5.79 -6.70 6.28
C TYR A 132 6.54 -5.60 7.01
N ASN A 133 6.28 -5.46 8.30
CA ASN A 133 7.00 -4.53 9.17
C ASN A 133 7.51 -5.29 10.38
N ASP A 134 8.77 -5.05 10.72
CA ASP A 134 9.43 -5.55 11.92
C ASP A 134 9.84 -4.33 12.74
N TYR A 135 9.39 -4.27 13.99
CA TYR A 135 9.59 -3.16 14.90
C TYR A 135 10.42 -3.60 16.10
N ASP A 136 11.37 -2.76 16.48
CA ASP A 136 12.13 -2.84 17.73
C ASP A 136 12.05 -1.47 18.42
N LEU A 137 10.96 -1.29 19.21
CA LEU A 137 10.66 -0.05 19.92
C LEU A 137 11.08 -0.15 21.38
N PRO A 138 11.51 0.95 22.02
CA PRO A 138 12.01 0.96 23.39
C PRO A 138 10.88 0.93 24.45
N TYR A 139 9.79 0.21 24.18
CA TYR A 139 8.63 0.09 25.06
C TYR A 139 8.37 -1.36 25.41
N ASP A 140 7.60 -1.61 26.49
CA ASP A 140 7.20 -2.96 26.83
C ASP A 140 6.40 -3.59 25.68
N GLY A 141 6.81 -4.80 25.26
CA GLY A 141 6.22 -5.48 24.10
C GLY A 141 6.59 -4.85 22.74
N GLY A 142 7.53 -3.90 22.69
CA GLY A 142 7.90 -3.13 21.49
C GLY A 142 8.60 -3.91 20.39
N GLN A 143 8.98 -5.17 20.63
CA GLN A 143 9.48 -6.09 19.61
C GLN A 143 8.33 -6.91 19.03
N PHE A 144 7.89 -6.52 17.84
CA PHE A 144 6.79 -7.21 17.17
C PHE A 144 6.87 -7.09 15.65
N THR A 145 6.21 -8.02 14.97
CA THR A 145 6.00 -7.93 13.52
C THR A 145 4.53 -7.62 13.22
N ALA A 146 4.30 -6.91 12.11
CA ALA A 146 2.96 -6.64 11.60
C ALA A 146 2.95 -6.85 10.09
N SER A 147 2.10 -7.75 9.59
CA SER A 147 2.04 -8.02 8.16
C SER A 147 0.61 -8.04 7.62
N LEU A 148 0.50 -7.59 6.36
CA LEU A 148 -0.73 -7.60 5.60
C LEU A 148 -0.46 -8.21 4.23
N ALA A 149 -0.99 -9.40 3.99
CA ALA A 149 -1.01 -10.02 2.67
C ALA A 149 -2.28 -9.63 1.91
N ARG A 150 -2.14 -9.32 0.62
CA ARG A 150 -3.25 -8.93 -0.25
C ARG A 150 -3.12 -9.59 -1.60
N LEU A 151 -4.17 -10.29 -2.02
CA LEU A 151 -4.33 -10.82 -3.37
C LEU A 151 -5.52 -10.15 -4.06
N ARG A 152 -5.25 -9.51 -5.20
CA ARG A 152 -6.29 -8.95 -6.07
C ARG A 152 -6.29 -9.69 -7.39
N LEU A 153 -7.46 -10.14 -7.80
CA LEU A 153 -7.71 -10.78 -9.08
C LEU A 153 -8.76 -9.98 -9.85
N SER A 154 -8.59 -9.87 -11.16
CA SER A 154 -9.57 -9.24 -12.04
C SER A 154 -9.63 -10.01 -13.34
N TYR A 155 -10.84 -10.41 -13.75
CA TYR A 155 -11.11 -11.09 -15.00
C TYR A 155 -12.20 -10.35 -15.77
N SER A 156 -11.87 -9.92 -16.98
CA SER A 156 -12.80 -9.26 -17.90
C SER A 156 -13.26 -10.27 -18.96
N PHE A 157 -14.48 -10.77 -18.84
CA PHE A 157 -15.08 -11.67 -19.84
C PHE A 157 -15.33 -10.92 -21.15
N THR A 158 -15.79 -9.68 -21.01
CA THR A 158 -16.01 -8.71 -22.08
C THR A 158 -15.73 -7.31 -21.52
N PRO A 159 -15.68 -6.25 -22.35
CA PRO A 159 -15.58 -4.87 -21.84
C PRO A 159 -16.74 -4.47 -20.90
N LYS A 160 -17.84 -5.22 -20.91
CA LYS A 160 -19.04 -4.95 -20.11
C LYS A 160 -19.22 -5.92 -18.92
N ILE A 161 -18.50 -7.03 -18.88
CA ILE A 161 -18.66 -8.08 -17.85
C ILE A 161 -17.32 -8.32 -17.18
N GLN A 162 -17.26 -8.05 -15.89
CA GLN A 162 -16.05 -8.19 -15.10
C GLN A 162 -16.29 -8.90 -13.77
N LEU A 163 -15.36 -9.76 -13.38
CA LEU A 163 -15.28 -10.37 -12.06
C LEU A 163 -14.01 -9.89 -11.38
N GLN A 164 -14.13 -9.42 -10.15
CA GLN A 164 -13.02 -9.01 -9.30
C GLN A 164 -13.06 -9.77 -7.99
N ALA A 165 -11.91 -10.13 -7.46
CA ALA A 165 -11.76 -10.67 -6.13
C ALA A 165 -10.62 -9.96 -5.40
N LEU A 166 -10.82 -9.67 -4.13
CA LEU A 166 -9.84 -9.14 -3.20
C LEU A 166 -9.84 -10.02 -1.96
N VAL A 167 -8.69 -10.61 -1.65
CA VAL A 167 -8.47 -11.37 -0.41
C VAL A 167 -7.36 -10.68 0.36
N GLN A 168 -7.57 -10.43 1.64
CA GLN A 168 -6.62 -9.77 2.53
C GLN A 168 -6.51 -10.56 3.83
N TYR A 169 -5.30 -10.71 4.33
CA TYR A 169 -5.02 -11.29 5.64
C TYR A 169 -4.13 -10.35 6.43
N ASN A 170 -4.57 -9.98 7.62
CA ASN A 170 -3.84 -9.17 8.59
C ASN A 170 -3.46 -10.07 9.78
N ASP A 171 -2.14 -10.29 9.98
CA ASP A 171 -1.64 -11.15 11.04
C ASP A 171 -1.79 -10.53 12.44
N THR A 172 -1.66 -9.21 12.56
CA THR A 172 -1.78 -8.51 13.85
C THR A 172 -3.17 -8.64 14.47
N SER A 173 -4.22 -8.64 13.64
CA SER A 173 -5.61 -8.79 14.09
C SER A 173 -6.17 -10.19 13.85
N ASP A 174 -5.38 -11.09 13.24
CA ASP A 174 -5.77 -12.43 12.78
C ASP A 174 -7.10 -12.42 12.00
N LYS A 175 -7.24 -11.41 11.10
CA LYS A 175 -8.44 -11.21 10.30
C LYS A 175 -8.17 -11.51 8.85
N MET A 176 -9.10 -12.30 8.25
CA MET A 176 -9.15 -12.52 6.81
C MET A 176 -10.38 -11.84 6.22
N GLY A 177 -10.16 -10.97 5.22
CA GLY A 177 -11.23 -10.30 4.48
C GLY A 177 -11.30 -10.79 3.04
N THR A 178 -12.49 -11.08 2.55
CA THR A 178 -12.75 -11.47 1.16
C THR A 178 -13.83 -10.58 0.58
N ASN A 179 -13.57 -9.98 -0.58
CA ASN A 179 -14.54 -9.24 -1.36
C ASN A 179 -14.56 -9.79 -2.78
N ILE A 180 -15.71 -10.25 -3.25
CA ILE A 180 -15.90 -10.71 -4.63
C ILE A 180 -16.98 -9.83 -5.27
N ARG A 181 -16.67 -9.25 -6.42
CA ARG A 181 -17.58 -8.36 -7.15
C ARG A 181 -17.72 -8.80 -8.59
N PHE A 182 -18.95 -9.11 -8.99
CA PHE A 182 -19.33 -9.25 -10.37
C PHE A 182 -20.02 -7.96 -10.83
N SER A 183 -19.66 -7.47 -12.01
CA SER A 183 -20.30 -6.31 -12.63
C SER A 183 -20.67 -6.60 -14.08
N TRP A 184 -21.89 -6.23 -14.44
CA TRP A 184 -22.40 -6.30 -15.80
C TRP A 184 -23.01 -4.97 -16.20
N LEU A 185 -22.42 -4.33 -17.21
CA LEU A 185 -22.89 -3.09 -17.80
C LEU A 185 -23.76 -3.46 -19.03
N GLY A 186 -25.08 -3.37 -18.89
CA GLY A 186 -26.00 -3.70 -19.98
C GLY A 186 -25.96 -2.67 -21.10
N SER A 187 -25.97 -1.38 -20.72
CA SER A 187 -25.87 -0.23 -21.61
C SER A 187 -25.03 0.87 -20.92
N ALA A 188 -24.83 2.02 -21.60
CA ALA A 188 -24.19 3.18 -20.97
C ALA A 188 -24.92 3.65 -19.70
N ASN A 189 -26.25 3.39 -19.63
CA ASN A 189 -27.13 3.91 -18.59
C ASN A 189 -27.60 2.84 -17.59
N SER A 190 -27.17 1.56 -17.72
CA SER A 190 -27.64 0.48 -16.84
C SER A 190 -26.51 -0.45 -16.41
N GLY A 191 -26.52 -0.89 -15.17
CA GLY A 191 -25.55 -1.83 -14.63
C GLY A 191 -26.12 -2.68 -13.51
N LEU A 192 -25.71 -3.95 -13.48
CA LEU A 192 -25.96 -4.91 -12.40
C LEU A 192 -24.64 -5.20 -11.69
N TYR A 193 -24.69 -5.14 -10.37
CA TYR A 193 -23.55 -5.46 -9.51
C TYR A 193 -23.99 -6.48 -8.47
N LEU A 194 -23.20 -7.55 -8.35
CA LEU A 194 -23.33 -8.54 -7.29
C LEU A 194 -22.05 -8.48 -6.46
N VAL A 195 -22.18 -8.29 -5.16
CA VAL A 195 -21.02 -8.18 -4.25
C VAL A 195 -21.21 -9.18 -3.13
N TYR A 196 -20.16 -9.94 -2.86
CA TYR A 196 -20.03 -10.79 -1.69
C TYR A 196 -18.88 -10.28 -0.83
N ASN A 197 -19.17 -10.02 0.43
CA ASN A 197 -18.20 -9.64 1.46
C ASN A 197 -18.17 -10.71 2.54
N GLU A 198 -16.97 -11.06 3.00
CA GLU A 198 -16.77 -11.92 4.15
C GLU A 198 -15.60 -11.39 4.98
N VAL A 199 -15.78 -11.33 6.30
CA VAL A 199 -14.71 -11.07 7.27
C VAL A 199 -14.72 -12.20 8.28
N ASP A 200 -13.59 -12.89 8.37
CA ASP A 200 -13.35 -13.99 9.31
C ASP A 200 -12.32 -13.54 10.35
N GLU A 201 -12.68 -13.55 11.63
CA GLU A 201 -11.81 -13.25 12.76
C GLU A 201 -11.36 -14.58 13.42
N ARG A 202 -10.12 -14.98 13.16
CA ARG A 202 -9.61 -16.30 13.56
C ARG A 202 -9.12 -16.36 15.02
N GLY A 203 -8.67 -15.22 15.56
CA GLY A 203 -8.00 -15.13 16.88
C GLY A 203 -8.93 -15.06 18.08
N VAL A 204 -10.23 -14.78 17.91
CA VAL A 204 -11.18 -14.67 19.04
C VAL A 204 -12.25 -15.73 18.89
N GLY A 205 -12.12 -16.79 19.68
CA GLY A 205 -12.96 -17.98 19.60
C GLY A 205 -14.45 -17.70 19.45
N GLY A 206 -14.99 -17.96 18.26
CA GLY A 206 -16.42 -18.02 18.02
C GLY A 206 -17.14 -16.72 17.71
N LEU A 207 -16.45 -15.62 17.37
CA LEU A 207 -17.14 -14.47 16.84
C LEU A 207 -17.71 -14.78 15.45
N PRO A 208 -18.96 -14.34 15.17
CA PRO A 208 -19.61 -14.66 13.92
C PRO A 208 -18.83 -14.02 12.76
N THR A 209 -18.46 -14.84 11.79
CA THR A 209 -17.99 -14.39 10.49
C THR A 209 -19.02 -13.44 9.89
N GLY A 210 -18.65 -12.20 9.65
CA GLY A 210 -19.52 -11.23 8.97
C GLY A 210 -19.62 -11.61 7.51
N ARG A 211 -20.81 -11.96 7.03
CA ARG A 211 -21.09 -12.27 5.61
C ARG A 211 -22.16 -11.35 5.09
N GLU A 212 -21.93 -10.79 3.93
CA GLU A 212 -22.88 -9.89 3.29
C GLU A 212 -22.96 -10.20 1.79
N PHE A 213 -24.19 -10.27 1.26
CA PHE A 213 -24.42 -10.36 -0.17
C PHE A 213 -25.28 -9.18 -0.63
N ILE A 214 -24.75 -8.39 -1.57
CA ILE A 214 -25.40 -7.17 -2.05
C ILE A 214 -25.70 -7.33 -3.54
N VAL A 215 -26.94 -7.03 -3.91
CA VAL A 215 -27.38 -6.88 -5.29
C VAL A 215 -27.72 -5.42 -5.53
N LYS A 216 -27.05 -4.79 -6.49
CA LYS A 216 -27.32 -3.41 -6.90
C LYS A 216 -27.61 -3.36 -8.39
N TYR A 217 -28.77 -2.85 -8.74
CA TYR A 217 -29.09 -2.46 -10.11
C TYR A 217 -29.19 -0.94 -10.19
N SER A 218 -28.50 -0.33 -11.17
CA SER A 218 -28.59 1.09 -11.44
C SER A 218 -29.05 1.32 -12.86
N TYR A 219 -29.93 2.34 -13.03
CA TYR A 219 -30.41 2.80 -14.32
C TYR A 219 -30.47 4.34 -14.30
N ILE A 220 -29.92 4.97 -15.32
CA ILE A 220 -29.97 6.42 -15.48
C ILE A 220 -31.02 6.75 -16.53
N PHE A 221 -32.05 7.48 -16.12
CA PHE A 221 -33.07 8.01 -17.02
C PHE A 221 -32.64 9.38 -17.50
N ASP A 222 -32.67 9.62 -18.80
CA ASP A 222 -32.60 10.96 -19.35
C ASP A 222 -34.01 11.56 -19.38
N VAL A 223 -34.22 12.59 -18.58
CA VAL A 223 -35.56 13.23 -18.42
C VAL A 223 -35.78 14.33 -19.46
N PHE A 224 -34.74 14.68 -20.24
CA PHE A 224 -34.76 15.81 -21.16
C PHE A 224 -34.41 15.43 -22.62
N SER A 225 -34.51 14.16 -22.99
CA SER A 225 -34.32 13.73 -24.38
C SER A 225 -35.63 13.79 -25.19
#